data_5fea969778c9f0d54af57f541333c4f9
#
_entry.id   5fea969778c9f0d54af57f541333c4f9
#
_cell.length_a   1.000
_cell.length_b   1.000
_cell.length_c   1.000
_cell.angle_alpha   90.00
_cell.angle_beta   90.00
_cell.angle_gamma   90.00
#
_symmetry.space_group_name_H-M   'P 1'
#
loop_
_entity.id
_entity.type
_entity.pdbx_description
1 polymer ?
#
loop_
_entity_poly.entity_id
_entity_poly.type
_entity_poly.pdbx_seq_one_letter_code
_entity_poly.pdbx_strand_id
1 'polypeptide(L)'
;MKNNCFSPEEIIKELDKFLHRNDYENAEKYLLDWLCKSVEADDVNIEILVRNELMGLYRKKGRKDEAFAMVEGVLEKISQKGLHENVGSATTYLNSATVYKAFSEPQKSIALFERAKAIYEKSLNSNDPRFAGLYNNMALTLVDLKRFDQAFDLYERAISVIEEFPERAPDIAITYLNMANAVEAQKGIEEAHEEITEYLKKAEEILENFPDKDGYYAFVCEKCASVFGYYGNFFYENELKERARRIYEGN
;
A
#
# COMPACT_ATOMS: atom_id res chain seq x y z
N MET A 1 -3.09 -12.79 -38.07
CA MET A 1 -2.15 -12.38 -37.02
C MET A 1 -2.64 -13.05 -35.75
N LYS A 2 -1.84 -13.92 -35.11
CA LYS A 2 -2.22 -14.56 -33.85
C LYS A 2 -2.19 -13.46 -32.78
N ASN A 3 -3.36 -13.13 -32.21
CA ASN A 3 -3.43 -12.37 -30.96
C ASN A 3 -2.73 -13.22 -29.90
N ASN A 4 -1.45 -12.99 -29.67
CA ASN A 4 -0.81 -13.39 -28.43
C ASN A 4 -1.40 -12.49 -27.35
N CYS A 5 -2.55 -12.88 -26.83
CA CYS A 5 -3.12 -12.27 -25.63
C CYS A 5 -2.23 -12.78 -24.48
N PHE A 6 -1.32 -11.94 -24.01
CA PHE A 6 -0.49 -12.27 -22.86
C PHE A 6 -1.35 -12.21 -21.61
N SER A 7 -1.22 -13.22 -20.74
CA SER A 7 -1.98 -13.26 -19.50
C SER A 7 -1.34 -12.32 -18.47
N PRO A 8 -2.12 -11.38 -17.87
CA PRO A 8 -1.65 -10.58 -16.73
C PRO A 8 -1.03 -11.43 -15.61
N GLU A 9 -1.62 -12.60 -15.35
CA GLU A 9 -1.19 -13.53 -14.31
C GLU A 9 0.21 -14.08 -14.58
N GLU A 10 0.54 -14.37 -15.84
CA GLU A 10 1.88 -14.86 -16.24
C GLU A 10 2.93 -13.77 -16.05
N ILE A 11 2.59 -12.51 -16.37
CA ILE A 11 3.49 -11.37 -16.19
C ILE A 11 3.80 -11.19 -14.69
N ILE A 12 2.79 -11.18 -13.84
CA ILE A 12 2.96 -11.03 -12.41
C ILE A 12 3.72 -12.21 -11.82
N LYS A 13 3.38 -13.44 -12.19
CA LYS A 13 4.09 -14.64 -11.70
C LYS A 13 5.59 -14.62 -12.00
N GLU A 14 5.99 -14.10 -13.16
CA GLU A 14 7.41 -13.99 -13.52
C GLU A 14 8.07 -12.82 -12.76
N LEU A 15 7.37 -11.68 -12.63
CA LEU A 15 7.82 -10.55 -11.84
C LEU A 15 8.10 -10.96 -10.38
N ASP A 16 7.21 -11.73 -9.78
CA ASP A 16 7.34 -12.22 -8.39
C ASP A 16 8.64 -12.98 -8.18
N LYS A 17 9.10 -13.76 -9.17
CA LYS A 17 10.38 -14.48 -9.06
C LYS A 17 11.59 -13.54 -8.93
N PHE A 18 11.56 -12.39 -9.61
CA PHE A 18 12.60 -11.37 -9.44
C PHE A 18 12.48 -10.69 -8.08
N LEU A 19 11.26 -10.33 -7.67
CA LEU A 19 11.01 -9.63 -6.41
C LEU A 19 11.39 -10.49 -5.18
N HIS A 20 11.08 -11.79 -5.18
CA HIS A 20 11.48 -12.72 -4.11
C HIS A 20 12.99 -12.85 -3.94
N ARG A 21 13.75 -12.62 -5.02
CA ARG A 21 15.23 -12.64 -4.98
C ARG A 21 15.83 -11.25 -4.75
N ASN A 22 14.99 -10.22 -4.51
CA ASN A 22 15.40 -8.83 -4.47
C ASN A 22 16.13 -8.36 -5.75
N ASP A 23 15.88 -9.02 -6.88
CA ASP A 23 16.48 -8.71 -8.18
C ASP A 23 15.70 -7.61 -8.88
N TYR A 24 15.74 -6.42 -8.29
CA TYR A 24 14.99 -5.26 -8.78
C TYR A 24 15.47 -4.75 -10.14
N GLU A 25 16.72 -5.03 -10.51
CA GLU A 25 17.27 -4.61 -11.82
C GLU A 25 16.65 -5.41 -12.96
N ASN A 26 16.58 -6.72 -12.83
CA ASN A 26 15.94 -7.57 -13.81
C ASN A 26 14.40 -7.43 -13.79
N ALA A 27 13.79 -7.21 -12.62
CA ALA A 27 12.37 -6.84 -12.52
C ALA A 27 12.04 -5.58 -13.34
N GLU A 28 12.85 -4.53 -13.23
CA GLU A 28 12.69 -3.30 -13.99
C GLU A 28 12.83 -3.52 -15.50
N LYS A 29 13.89 -4.21 -15.94
CA LYS A 29 14.10 -4.52 -17.35
C LYS A 29 12.94 -5.32 -17.94
N TYR A 30 12.46 -6.31 -17.20
CA TYR A 30 11.32 -7.13 -17.57
C TYR A 30 10.04 -6.30 -17.74
N LEU A 31 9.74 -5.43 -16.78
CA LEU A 31 8.57 -4.57 -16.84
C LEU A 31 8.67 -3.53 -17.99
N LEU A 32 9.85 -2.95 -18.23
CA LEU A 32 10.04 -2.00 -19.34
C LEU A 32 9.86 -2.68 -20.70
N ASP A 33 10.31 -3.92 -20.89
CA ASP A 33 10.07 -4.70 -22.11
C ASP A 33 8.56 -4.95 -22.31
N TRP A 34 7.83 -5.29 -21.25
CA TRP A 34 6.39 -5.44 -21.31
C TRP A 34 5.66 -4.12 -21.57
N LEU A 35 6.15 -3.01 -21.04
CA LEU A 35 5.58 -1.69 -21.33
C LEU A 35 5.71 -1.36 -22.82
N CYS A 36 6.88 -1.58 -23.42
CA CYS A 36 7.06 -1.39 -24.86
C CYS A 36 6.11 -2.26 -25.68
N LYS A 37 6.04 -3.56 -25.39
CA LYS A 37 5.17 -4.52 -26.10
C LYS A 37 3.68 -4.15 -25.98
N SER A 38 3.24 -3.73 -24.80
CA SER A 38 1.83 -3.35 -24.57
C SER A 38 1.45 -2.08 -25.31
N VAL A 39 2.35 -1.09 -25.36
CA VAL A 39 2.15 0.15 -26.13
C VAL A 39 2.10 -0.13 -27.63
N GLU A 40 3.02 -0.94 -28.18
CA GLU A 40 3.04 -1.32 -29.58
C GLU A 40 1.78 -2.11 -30.01
N ALA A 41 1.26 -2.94 -29.10
CA ALA A 41 0.05 -3.74 -29.35
C ALA A 41 -1.26 -2.98 -29.05
N ASP A 42 -1.22 -1.76 -28.52
CA ASP A 42 -2.35 -1.00 -27.94
C ASP A 42 -3.13 -1.84 -26.89
N ASP A 43 -2.41 -2.68 -26.12
CA ASP A 43 -3.00 -3.48 -25.05
C ASP A 43 -3.09 -2.64 -23.77
N VAL A 44 -4.22 -1.98 -23.61
CA VAL A 44 -4.48 -1.04 -22.51
C VAL A 44 -4.41 -1.71 -21.13
N ASN A 45 -4.88 -2.95 -21.03
CA ASN A 45 -4.92 -3.66 -19.73
C ASN A 45 -3.51 -4.00 -19.27
N ILE A 46 -2.67 -4.52 -20.16
CA ILE A 46 -1.28 -4.82 -19.85
C ILE A 46 -0.48 -3.54 -19.60
N GLU A 47 -0.70 -2.48 -20.39
CA GLU A 47 -0.02 -1.19 -20.16
C GLU A 47 -0.33 -0.62 -18.78
N ILE A 48 -1.60 -0.61 -18.36
CA ILE A 48 -2.01 -0.14 -17.03
C ILE A 48 -1.39 -1.01 -15.93
N LEU A 49 -1.45 -2.34 -16.06
CA LEU A 49 -0.82 -3.28 -15.13
C LEU A 49 0.66 -2.97 -14.95
N VAL A 50 1.41 -2.95 -16.05
CA VAL A 50 2.87 -2.77 -16.02
C VAL A 50 3.27 -1.41 -15.46
N ARG A 51 2.53 -0.34 -15.79
CA ARG A 51 2.77 0.99 -15.21
C ARG A 51 2.51 1.00 -13.70
N ASN A 52 1.49 0.27 -13.21
CA ASN A 52 1.24 0.12 -11.78
C ASN A 52 2.42 -0.58 -11.07
N GLU A 53 2.96 -1.64 -11.64
CA GLU A 53 4.12 -2.33 -11.07
C GLU A 53 5.39 -1.46 -11.09
N LEU A 54 5.66 -0.78 -12.20
CA LEU A 54 6.81 0.14 -12.32
C LEU A 54 6.71 1.29 -11.33
N MET A 55 5.55 1.93 -11.15
CA MET A 55 5.41 3.02 -10.17
C MET A 55 5.64 2.54 -8.75
N GLY A 56 5.22 1.32 -8.40
CA GLY A 56 5.49 0.68 -7.12
C GLY A 56 6.99 0.41 -6.91
N LEU A 57 7.65 -0.12 -7.94
CA LEU A 57 9.08 -0.39 -7.95
C LEU A 57 9.90 0.90 -7.79
N TYR A 58 9.60 1.93 -8.58
CA TYR A 58 10.30 3.23 -8.52
C TYR A 58 10.07 3.94 -7.19
N ARG A 59 8.84 3.87 -6.65
CA ARG A 59 8.54 4.38 -5.31
C ARG A 59 9.41 3.69 -4.24
N LYS A 60 9.51 2.35 -4.28
CA LYS A 60 10.35 1.57 -3.34
C LYS A 60 11.83 1.94 -3.45
N LYS A 61 12.31 2.29 -4.65
CA LYS A 61 13.70 2.68 -4.92
C LYS A 61 13.97 4.18 -4.72
N GLY A 62 12.98 4.98 -4.33
CA GLY A 62 13.12 6.43 -4.17
C GLY A 62 13.31 7.20 -5.48
N ARG A 63 12.98 6.61 -6.63
CA ARG A 63 13.16 7.21 -7.96
C ARG A 63 11.91 8.02 -8.34
N LYS A 64 11.91 9.28 -7.90
CA LYS A 64 10.74 10.18 -8.00
C LYS A 64 10.30 10.43 -9.44
N ASP A 65 11.21 10.83 -10.29
CA ASP A 65 10.88 11.29 -11.65
C ASP A 65 10.31 10.14 -12.49
N GLU A 66 10.90 8.95 -12.38
CA GLU A 66 10.42 7.76 -13.07
C GLU A 66 9.07 7.29 -12.51
N ALA A 67 8.89 7.34 -11.19
CA ALA A 67 7.59 7.02 -10.58
C ALA A 67 6.50 7.97 -11.09
N PHE A 68 6.78 9.27 -11.16
CA PHE A 68 5.83 10.26 -11.66
C PHE A 68 5.53 10.08 -13.15
N ALA A 69 6.54 9.77 -13.98
CA ALA A 69 6.33 9.47 -15.40
C ALA A 69 5.37 8.27 -15.59
N MET A 70 5.47 7.24 -14.74
CA MET A 70 4.52 6.11 -14.79
C MET A 70 3.12 6.53 -14.37
N VAL A 71 3.00 7.34 -13.31
CA VAL A 71 1.71 7.89 -12.86
C VAL A 71 1.06 8.73 -13.97
N GLU A 72 1.78 9.68 -14.53
CA GLU A 72 1.25 10.56 -15.59
C GLU A 72 0.82 9.75 -16.80
N GLY A 73 1.66 8.82 -17.26
CA GLY A 73 1.34 7.98 -18.40
C GLY A 73 0.11 7.10 -18.19
N VAL A 74 -0.09 6.52 -17.00
CA VAL A 74 -1.27 5.69 -16.73
C VAL A 74 -2.53 6.52 -16.60
N LEU A 75 -2.47 7.70 -15.97
CA LEU A 75 -3.61 8.61 -15.85
C LEU A 75 -4.05 9.15 -17.22
N GLU A 76 -3.10 9.49 -18.07
CA GLU A 76 -3.36 9.87 -19.46
C GLU A 76 -4.03 8.72 -20.23
N LYS A 77 -3.52 7.49 -20.11
CA LYS A 77 -4.12 6.31 -20.77
C LYS A 77 -5.55 6.06 -20.32
N ILE A 78 -5.84 6.11 -19.02
CA ILE A 78 -7.20 6.01 -18.46
C ILE A 78 -8.11 7.08 -19.08
N SER A 79 -7.60 8.30 -19.22
CA SER A 79 -8.35 9.43 -19.81
C SER A 79 -8.64 9.19 -21.29
N GLN A 80 -7.62 8.85 -22.09
CA GLN A 80 -7.76 8.60 -23.53
C GLN A 80 -8.75 7.48 -23.85
N LYS A 81 -8.83 6.46 -22.99
CA LYS A 81 -9.70 5.30 -23.19
C LYS A 81 -11.05 5.40 -22.47
N GLY A 82 -11.32 6.50 -21.80
CA GLY A 82 -12.60 6.72 -21.09
C GLY A 82 -12.84 5.76 -19.92
N LEU A 83 -11.77 5.26 -19.27
CA LEU A 83 -11.86 4.23 -18.22
C LEU A 83 -12.03 4.78 -16.80
N HIS A 84 -12.52 6.01 -16.67
CA HIS A 84 -12.52 6.74 -15.41
C HIS A 84 -13.34 6.12 -14.28
N GLU A 85 -14.38 5.35 -14.60
CA GLU A 85 -15.42 4.90 -13.67
C GLU A 85 -15.31 3.39 -13.33
N ASN A 86 -14.24 2.70 -13.72
CA ASN A 86 -14.12 1.29 -13.41
C ASN A 86 -13.26 1.04 -12.15
N VAL A 87 -13.50 -0.09 -11.49
CA VAL A 87 -12.80 -0.49 -10.25
C VAL A 87 -11.29 -0.65 -10.46
N GLY A 88 -10.86 -1.13 -11.63
CA GLY A 88 -9.42 -1.24 -11.96
C GLY A 88 -8.74 0.13 -12.01
N SER A 89 -9.42 1.14 -12.57
CA SER A 89 -8.90 2.51 -12.55
C SER A 89 -8.89 3.11 -11.16
N ALA A 90 -9.85 2.75 -10.30
CA ALA A 90 -9.83 3.19 -8.90
C ALA A 90 -8.59 2.63 -8.17
N THR A 91 -8.23 1.36 -8.39
CA THR A 91 -6.97 0.78 -7.88
C THR A 91 -5.74 1.54 -8.41
N THR A 92 -5.76 1.91 -9.69
CA THR A 92 -4.67 2.70 -10.28
C THR A 92 -4.59 4.11 -9.68
N TYR A 93 -5.72 4.77 -9.42
CA TYR A 93 -5.74 6.05 -8.71
C TYR A 93 -5.19 5.92 -7.29
N LEU A 94 -5.54 4.86 -6.56
CA LEU A 94 -5.01 4.57 -5.24
C LEU A 94 -3.47 4.39 -5.29
N ASN A 95 -2.97 3.59 -6.22
CA ASN A 95 -1.53 3.38 -6.39
C ASN A 95 -0.80 4.68 -6.73
N SER A 96 -1.35 5.47 -7.65
CA SER A 96 -0.82 6.78 -8.04
C SER A 96 -0.81 7.76 -6.87
N ALA A 97 -1.87 7.79 -6.07
CA ALA A 97 -1.96 8.59 -4.85
C ALA A 97 -0.87 8.20 -3.83
N THR A 98 -0.62 6.90 -3.67
CA THR A 98 0.43 6.38 -2.79
C THR A 98 1.83 6.81 -3.26
N VAL A 99 2.06 6.88 -4.58
CA VAL A 99 3.30 7.43 -5.14
C VAL A 99 3.44 8.92 -4.80
N TYR A 100 2.43 9.75 -5.06
CA TYR A 100 2.47 11.16 -4.73
C TYR A 100 2.69 11.41 -3.22
N LYS A 101 2.03 10.62 -2.36
CA LYS A 101 2.24 10.68 -0.91
C LYS A 101 3.69 10.39 -0.54
N ALA A 102 4.28 9.34 -1.10
CA ALA A 102 5.65 8.94 -0.78
C ALA A 102 6.71 10.00 -1.16
N PHE A 103 6.40 10.85 -2.14
CA PHE A 103 7.28 11.94 -2.57
C PHE A 103 6.81 13.33 -2.11
N SER A 104 6.04 13.39 -1.02
CA SER A 104 5.63 14.63 -0.35
C SER A 104 4.78 15.58 -1.23
N GLU A 105 3.87 15.00 -2.03
CA GLU A 105 2.88 15.72 -2.84
C GLU A 105 1.44 15.44 -2.31
N PRO A 106 1.12 15.78 -1.04
CA PRO A 106 -0.10 15.32 -0.39
C PRO A 106 -1.37 15.89 -1.03
N GLN A 107 -1.32 17.07 -1.67
CA GLN A 107 -2.48 17.65 -2.36
C GLN A 107 -2.85 16.87 -3.62
N LYS A 108 -1.85 16.39 -4.38
CA LYS A 108 -2.09 15.51 -5.53
C LYS A 108 -2.55 14.13 -5.08
N SER A 109 -1.97 13.63 -3.99
CA SER A 109 -2.32 12.35 -3.39
C SER A 109 -3.79 12.32 -2.95
N ILE A 110 -4.24 13.29 -2.14
CA ILE A 110 -5.60 13.30 -1.62
C ILE A 110 -6.65 13.37 -2.75
N ALA A 111 -6.40 14.12 -3.80
CA ALA A 111 -7.31 14.23 -4.93
C ALA A 111 -7.54 12.89 -5.66
N LEU A 112 -6.50 12.06 -5.78
CA LEU A 112 -6.62 10.73 -6.38
C LEU A 112 -7.25 9.71 -5.44
N PHE A 113 -6.97 9.79 -4.14
CA PHE A 113 -7.67 8.95 -3.14
C PHE A 113 -9.17 9.23 -3.11
N GLU A 114 -9.59 10.52 -3.13
CA GLU A 114 -11.01 10.90 -3.20
C GLU A 114 -11.68 10.32 -4.48
N ARG A 115 -10.96 10.34 -5.58
CA ARG A 115 -11.46 9.77 -6.84
C ARG A 115 -11.59 8.24 -6.74
N ALA A 116 -10.59 7.55 -6.21
CA ALA A 116 -10.66 6.10 -5.97
C ALA A 116 -11.81 5.74 -5.04
N LYS A 117 -11.97 6.50 -3.95
CA LYS A 117 -13.05 6.34 -2.97
C LYS A 117 -14.43 6.44 -3.62
N ALA A 118 -14.66 7.49 -4.40
CA ALA A 118 -15.95 7.69 -5.07
C ALA A 118 -16.33 6.53 -6.01
N ILE A 119 -15.35 5.94 -6.71
CA ILE A 119 -15.60 4.78 -7.57
C ILE A 119 -15.88 3.53 -6.74
N TYR A 120 -15.11 3.30 -5.69
CA TYR A 120 -15.33 2.15 -4.80
C TYR A 120 -16.70 2.21 -4.12
N GLU A 121 -17.08 3.37 -3.58
CA GLU A 121 -18.41 3.59 -2.95
C GLU A 121 -19.57 3.33 -3.91
N LYS A 122 -19.39 3.60 -5.20
CA LYS A 122 -20.39 3.36 -6.24
C LYS A 122 -20.45 1.89 -6.70
N SER A 123 -19.33 1.18 -6.66
CA SER A 123 -19.16 -0.07 -7.39
C SER A 123 -18.93 -1.29 -6.51
N LEU A 124 -18.61 -1.11 -5.23
CA LEU A 124 -18.29 -2.19 -4.31
C LEU A 124 -19.27 -2.22 -3.14
N ASN A 125 -19.35 -3.38 -2.48
CA ASN A 125 -20.05 -3.48 -1.20
C ASN A 125 -19.28 -2.69 -0.12
N SER A 126 -20.01 -2.12 0.83
CA SER A 126 -19.44 -1.27 1.89
C SER A 126 -18.38 -1.96 2.76
N ASN A 127 -18.42 -3.29 2.85
CA ASN A 127 -17.45 -4.12 3.58
C ASN A 127 -16.37 -4.76 2.67
N ASP A 128 -16.21 -4.27 1.43
CA ASP A 128 -15.14 -4.78 0.55
C ASP A 128 -13.76 -4.48 1.16
N PRO A 129 -12.86 -5.48 1.30
CA PRO A 129 -11.57 -5.30 1.97
C PRO A 129 -10.66 -4.26 1.34
N ARG A 130 -10.90 -3.87 0.08
CA ARG A 130 -10.15 -2.79 -0.59
C ARG A 130 -10.32 -1.43 0.07
N PHE A 131 -11.45 -1.21 0.77
CA PHE A 131 -11.67 0.01 1.53
C PHE A 131 -10.68 0.17 2.69
N ALA A 132 -10.27 -0.90 3.35
CA ALA A 132 -9.30 -0.83 4.44
C ALA A 132 -7.97 -0.21 3.98
N GLY A 133 -7.43 -0.71 2.88
CA GLY A 133 -6.21 -0.17 2.29
C GLY A 133 -6.36 1.28 1.81
N LEU A 134 -7.51 1.61 1.19
CA LEU A 134 -7.83 2.97 0.75
C LEU A 134 -7.88 3.92 1.94
N TYR A 135 -8.67 3.61 2.98
CA TYR A 135 -8.84 4.47 4.15
C TYR A 135 -7.53 4.67 4.90
N ASN A 136 -6.74 3.62 5.11
CA ASN A 136 -5.46 3.70 5.79
C ASN A 136 -4.46 4.61 5.04
N ASN A 137 -4.32 4.44 3.73
CA ASN A 137 -3.42 5.28 2.93
C ASN A 137 -3.92 6.73 2.79
N MET A 138 -5.23 6.94 2.69
CA MET A 138 -5.84 8.27 2.65
C MET A 138 -5.65 8.99 3.99
N ALA A 139 -5.82 8.28 5.12
CA ALA A 139 -5.58 8.83 6.46
C ALA A 139 -4.14 9.32 6.64
N LEU A 140 -3.15 8.53 6.21
CA LEU A 140 -1.73 8.96 6.21
C LEU A 140 -1.51 10.27 5.44
N THR A 141 -2.20 10.46 4.31
CA THR A 141 -2.12 11.71 3.54
C THR A 141 -2.80 12.88 4.27
N LEU A 142 -3.91 12.61 4.97
CA LEU A 142 -4.59 13.63 5.77
C LEU A 142 -3.75 14.08 6.97
N VAL A 143 -2.96 13.17 7.56
CA VAL A 143 -1.96 13.53 8.58
C VAL A 143 -0.92 14.50 8.01
N ASP A 144 -0.37 14.22 6.82
CA ASP A 144 0.57 15.12 6.13
C ASP A 144 -0.06 16.51 5.86
N LEU A 145 -1.38 16.55 5.64
CA LEU A 145 -2.16 17.78 5.46
C LEU A 145 -2.65 18.43 6.78
N LYS A 146 -2.28 17.87 7.94
CA LYS A 146 -2.72 18.29 9.29
C LYS A 146 -4.24 18.26 9.49
N ARG A 147 -4.93 17.39 8.76
CA ARG A 147 -6.38 17.16 8.86
C ARG A 147 -6.65 15.95 9.78
N PHE A 148 -6.23 16.07 11.04
CA PHE A 148 -6.12 14.95 11.98
C PHE A 148 -7.47 14.28 12.27
N ASP A 149 -8.54 15.05 12.56
CA ASP A 149 -9.85 14.47 12.88
C ASP A 149 -10.35 13.57 11.73
N GLN A 150 -10.15 14.02 10.48
CA GLN A 150 -10.54 13.22 9.31
C GLN A 150 -9.64 12.00 9.11
N ALA A 151 -8.37 12.10 9.49
CA ALA A 151 -7.46 10.96 9.44
C ALA A 151 -7.89 9.87 10.44
N PHE A 152 -8.23 10.25 11.68
CA PHE A 152 -8.69 9.33 12.70
C PHE A 152 -10.01 8.65 12.32
N ASP A 153 -11.00 9.40 11.77
CA ASP A 153 -12.25 8.80 11.24
C ASP A 153 -11.96 7.73 10.18
N LEU A 154 -11.00 7.96 9.29
CA LEU A 154 -10.63 6.98 8.28
C LEU A 154 -9.87 5.77 8.85
N TYR A 155 -9.02 5.95 9.86
CA TYR A 155 -8.38 4.81 10.53
C TYR A 155 -9.40 3.92 11.22
N GLU A 156 -10.39 4.50 11.92
CA GLU A 156 -11.48 3.75 12.54
C GLU A 156 -12.30 2.98 11.51
N ARG A 157 -12.63 3.60 10.38
CA ARG A 157 -13.30 2.91 9.26
C ARG A 157 -12.44 1.79 8.68
N ALA A 158 -11.13 1.98 8.56
CA ALA A 158 -10.23 0.92 8.09
C ALA A 158 -10.26 -0.29 9.03
N ILE A 159 -10.20 -0.06 10.35
CA ILE A 159 -10.31 -1.11 11.37
C ILE A 159 -11.65 -1.83 11.24
N SER A 160 -12.77 -1.10 11.20
CA SER A 160 -14.12 -1.68 11.06
C SER A 160 -14.26 -2.58 9.84
N VAL A 161 -13.65 -2.21 8.72
CA VAL A 161 -13.65 -3.08 7.53
C VAL A 161 -12.82 -4.34 7.75
N ILE A 162 -11.62 -4.22 8.40
CA ILE A 162 -10.74 -5.37 8.61
C ILE A 162 -11.33 -6.36 9.61
N GLU A 163 -12.09 -5.91 10.62
CA GLU A 163 -12.74 -6.75 11.62
C GLU A 163 -13.71 -7.80 11.00
N GLU A 164 -14.23 -7.54 9.80
CA GLU A 164 -15.03 -8.52 9.03
C GLU A 164 -14.17 -9.65 8.41
N PHE A 165 -12.84 -9.55 8.45
CA PHE A 165 -11.88 -10.46 7.85
C PHE A 165 -10.82 -10.90 8.87
N PRO A 166 -11.10 -11.90 9.73
CA PRO A 166 -10.18 -12.33 10.79
C PRO A 166 -8.78 -12.71 10.30
N GLU A 167 -8.67 -13.23 9.09
CA GLU A 167 -7.38 -13.56 8.45
C GLU A 167 -6.51 -12.33 8.14
N ARG A 168 -7.11 -11.14 8.18
CA ARG A 168 -6.44 -9.86 7.97
C ARG A 168 -6.23 -9.05 9.24
N ALA A 169 -6.53 -9.59 10.40
CA ALA A 169 -6.37 -8.90 11.68
C ALA A 169 -5.00 -8.21 11.87
N PRO A 170 -3.85 -8.74 11.38
CA PRO A 170 -2.57 -8.03 11.47
C PRO A 170 -2.55 -6.65 10.80
N ASP A 171 -3.39 -6.37 9.78
CA ASP A 171 -3.49 -5.03 9.20
C ASP A 171 -4.03 -3.98 10.21
N ILE A 172 -4.79 -4.41 11.23
CA ILE A 172 -5.25 -3.53 12.31
C ILE A 172 -4.06 -3.07 13.16
N ALA A 173 -3.06 -3.93 13.39
CA ALA A 173 -1.83 -3.54 14.08
C ALA A 173 -1.09 -2.42 13.32
N ILE A 174 -0.97 -2.52 12.00
CA ILE A 174 -0.41 -1.44 11.17
C ILE A 174 -1.23 -0.16 11.34
N THR A 175 -2.56 -0.26 11.39
CA THR A 175 -3.44 0.90 11.53
C THR A 175 -3.24 1.57 12.89
N TYR A 176 -3.16 0.83 14.00
CA TYR A 176 -2.85 1.40 15.31
C TYR A 176 -1.47 2.08 15.35
N LEU A 177 -0.46 1.51 14.73
CA LEU A 177 0.85 2.15 14.65
C LEU A 177 0.81 3.44 13.80
N ASN A 178 0.00 3.49 12.75
CA ASN A 178 -0.24 4.73 12.01
C ASN A 178 -0.99 5.77 12.86
N MET A 179 -1.93 5.35 13.72
CA MET A 179 -2.60 6.24 14.67
C MET A 179 -1.64 6.77 15.73
N ALA A 180 -0.70 5.95 16.23
CA ALA A 180 0.37 6.41 17.11
C ALA A 180 1.20 7.53 16.47
N ASN A 181 1.63 7.34 15.22
CA ASN A 181 2.36 8.37 14.46
C ASN A 181 1.50 9.64 14.22
N ALA A 182 0.20 9.46 13.99
CA ALA A 182 -0.72 10.57 13.75
C ALA A 182 -0.94 11.43 15.00
N VAL A 183 -1.11 10.82 16.17
CA VAL A 183 -1.28 11.56 17.42
C VAL A 183 0.02 12.25 17.83
N GLU A 184 1.19 11.65 17.61
CA GLU A 184 2.47 12.33 17.77
C GLU A 184 2.59 13.55 16.84
N ALA A 185 2.23 13.40 15.57
CA ALA A 185 2.27 14.52 14.61
C ALA A 185 1.30 15.67 14.97
N GLN A 186 0.21 15.36 15.68
CA GLN A 186 -0.78 16.31 16.15
C GLN A 186 -0.35 17.07 17.41
N LYS A 187 0.14 16.34 18.42
CA LYS A 187 0.35 16.84 19.80
C LYS A 187 1.82 16.94 20.21
N GLY A 188 2.71 16.24 19.49
CA GLY A 188 4.08 16.02 19.91
C GLY A 188 4.23 14.81 20.84
N ILE A 189 5.44 14.27 20.93
CA ILE A 189 5.72 12.98 21.60
C ILE A 189 5.43 13.02 23.12
N GLU A 190 5.70 14.16 23.78
CA GLU A 190 5.51 14.30 25.24
C GLU A 190 4.03 14.31 25.60
N GLU A 191 3.22 15.13 24.91
CA GLU A 191 1.79 15.25 25.18
C GLU A 191 1.02 13.99 24.74
N ALA A 192 1.47 13.34 23.66
CA ALA A 192 0.84 12.15 23.09
C ALA A 192 1.26 10.83 23.76
N HIS A 193 2.15 10.84 24.76
CA HIS A 193 2.82 9.64 25.28
C HIS A 193 1.85 8.53 25.73
N GLU A 194 0.79 8.86 26.44
CA GLU A 194 -0.20 7.88 26.92
C GLU A 194 -0.97 7.24 25.76
N GLU A 195 -1.41 8.05 24.79
CA GLU A 195 -2.16 7.57 23.63
C GLU A 195 -1.27 6.72 22.71
N ILE A 196 -0.02 7.13 22.49
CA ILE A 196 0.98 6.35 21.73
C ILE A 196 1.16 4.99 22.40
N THR A 197 1.36 4.96 23.73
CA THR A 197 1.56 3.72 24.47
C THR A 197 0.35 2.78 24.35
N GLU A 198 -0.86 3.33 24.38
CA GLU A 198 -2.09 2.55 24.19
C GLU A 198 -2.17 1.94 22.78
N TYR A 199 -1.86 2.71 21.73
CA TYR A 199 -1.87 2.19 20.36
C TYR A 199 -0.78 1.13 20.15
N LEU A 200 0.42 1.32 20.68
CA LEU A 200 1.49 0.32 20.62
C LEU A 200 1.04 -0.99 21.28
N LYS A 201 0.41 -0.91 22.46
CA LYS A 201 -0.10 -2.08 23.18
C LYS A 201 -1.18 -2.81 22.39
N LYS A 202 -2.15 -2.10 21.79
CA LYS A 202 -3.18 -2.69 20.94
C LYS A 202 -2.57 -3.40 19.73
N ALA A 203 -1.55 -2.80 19.09
CA ALA A 203 -0.87 -3.41 17.95
C ALA A 203 -0.11 -4.69 18.37
N GLU A 204 0.58 -4.66 19.51
CA GLU A 204 1.28 -5.82 20.08
C GLU A 204 0.31 -6.96 20.39
N GLU A 205 -0.81 -6.68 21.08
CA GLU A 205 -1.83 -7.67 21.42
C GLU A 205 -2.38 -8.39 20.18
N ILE A 206 -2.59 -7.68 19.07
CA ILE A 206 -3.04 -8.29 17.82
C ILE A 206 -1.97 -9.21 17.24
N LEU A 207 -0.72 -8.74 17.18
CA LEU A 207 0.38 -9.54 16.62
C LEU A 207 0.67 -10.79 17.44
N GLU A 208 0.57 -10.72 18.78
CA GLU A 208 0.80 -11.88 19.64
C GLU A 208 -0.31 -12.91 19.52
N ASN A 209 -1.56 -12.49 19.44
CA ASN A 209 -2.72 -13.37 19.42
C ASN A 209 -3.09 -13.89 18.02
N PHE A 210 -2.46 -13.40 16.96
CA PHE A 210 -2.77 -13.88 15.61
C PHE A 210 -2.25 -15.31 15.40
N PRO A 211 -3.13 -16.26 15.00
CA PRO A 211 -2.77 -17.68 15.00
C PRO A 211 -1.85 -18.08 13.84
N ASP A 212 -2.06 -17.48 12.65
CA ASP A 212 -1.42 -17.93 11.41
C ASP A 212 -0.11 -17.17 11.19
N LYS A 213 1.00 -17.81 11.49
CA LYS A 213 2.36 -17.25 11.38
C LYS A 213 2.96 -17.53 9.99
N ASP A 214 2.29 -17.08 8.96
CA ASP A 214 2.65 -17.27 7.55
C ASP A 214 3.46 -16.10 6.94
N GLY A 215 3.70 -16.13 5.63
CA GLY A 215 4.43 -15.07 4.91
C GLY A 215 3.74 -13.70 4.97
N TYR A 216 2.40 -13.66 5.07
CA TYR A 216 1.66 -12.41 5.26
C TYR A 216 1.90 -11.84 6.66
N TYR A 217 1.85 -12.67 7.70
CA TYR A 217 2.21 -12.25 9.06
C TYR A 217 3.65 -11.75 9.14
N ALA A 218 4.61 -12.44 8.49
CA ALA A 218 5.99 -12.00 8.42
C ALA A 218 6.13 -10.60 7.80
N PHE A 219 5.42 -10.35 6.70
CA PHE A 219 5.38 -9.03 6.08
C PHE A 219 4.84 -7.95 7.03
N VAL A 220 3.79 -8.24 7.78
CA VAL A 220 3.25 -7.29 8.76
C VAL A 220 4.24 -7.06 9.91
N CYS A 221 4.89 -8.11 10.43
CA CYS A 221 5.94 -7.97 11.44
C CYS A 221 7.05 -7.01 10.99
N GLU A 222 7.55 -7.14 9.75
CA GLU A 222 8.55 -6.22 9.20
C GLU A 222 8.06 -4.75 9.15
N LYS A 223 6.79 -4.54 8.77
CA LYS A 223 6.19 -3.21 8.74
C LYS A 223 6.07 -2.59 10.13
N CYS A 224 5.69 -3.37 11.12
CA CYS A 224 5.48 -2.91 12.48
C CYS A 224 6.79 -2.69 13.24
N ALA A 225 7.81 -3.52 13.00
CA ALA A 225 9.05 -3.54 13.76
C ALA A 225 9.70 -2.15 13.90
N SER A 226 9.87 -1.43 12.79
CA SER A 226 10.53 -0.12 12.80
C SER A 226 9.77 0.94 13.60
N VAL A 227 8.46 0.83 13.71
CA VAL A 227 7.63 1.78 14.48
C VAL A 227 7.81 1.50 15.97
N PHE A 228 7.81 0.24 16.41
CA PHE A 228 8.13 -0.11 17.79
C PHE A 228 9.52 0.37 18.21
N GLY A 229 10.52 0.21 17.33
CA GLY A 229 11.88 0.72 17.54
C GLY A 229 11.92 2.24 17.66
N TYR A 230 11.19 2.96 16.82
CA TYR A 230 11.09 4.43 16.87
C TYR A 230 10.58 4.91 18.24
N TYR A 231 9.60 4.22 18.82
CA TYR A 231 9.07 4.53 20.15
C TYR A 231 9.86 3.87 21.30
N GLY A 232 11.06 3.34 21.05
CA GLY A 232 11.99 2.86 22.06
C GLY A 232 11.79 1.39 22.47
N ASN A 233 10.84 0.67 21.89
CA ASN A 233 10.66 -0.76 22.15
C ASN A 233 11.60 -1.62 21.28
N PHE A 234 12.91 -1.48 21.48
CA PHE A 234 13.94 -2.15 20.69
C PHE A 234 13.94 -3.67 20.85
N PHE A 235 13.50 -4.17 22.01
CA PHE A 235 13.39 -5.61 22.20
C PHE A 235 12.33 -6.20 21.28
N TYR A 236 11.15 -5.63 21.27
CA TYR A 236 10.05 -6.11 20.43
C TYR A 236 10.29 -5.86 18.93
N GLU A 237 10.94 -4.75 18.58
CA GLU A 237 11.43 -4.53 17.21
C GLU A 237 12.29 -5.70 16.71
N ASN A 238 13.29 -6.10 17.50
CA ASN A 238 14.18 -7.19 17.14
C ASN A 238 13.44 -8.54 17.09
N GLU A 239 12.51 -8.76 17.99
CA GLU A 239 11.68 -9.97 18.00
C GLU A 239 10.83 -10.08 16.74
N LEU A 240 10.15 -9.02 16.32
CA LEU A 240 9.36 -9.00 15.09
C LEU A 240 10.21 -9.24 13.84
N LYS A 241 11.40 -8.63 13.76
CA LYS A 241 12.35 -8.86 12.66
C LYS A 241 12.79 -10.32 12.60
N GLU A 242 13.08 -10.92 13.76
CA GLU A 242 13.51 -12.31 13.83
C GLU A 242 12.37 -13.28 13.48
N ARG A 243 11.13 -13.00 13.90
CA ARG A 243 9.94 -13.76 13.49
C ARG A 243 9.77 -13.74 11.97
N ALA A 244 9.84 -12.58 11.36
CA ALA A 244 9.72 -12.44 9.91
C ALA A 244 10.83 -13.22 9.19
N ARG A 245 12.09 -13.09 9.65
CA ARG A 245 13.22 -13.80 9.08
C ARG A 245 13.04 -15.33 9.11
N ARG A 246 12.64 -15.88 10.26
CA ARG A 246 12.42 -17.33 10.42
C ARG A 246 11.35 -17.84 9.47
N ILE A 247 10.26 -17.13 9.33
CA ILE A 247 9.16 -17.52 8.43
C ILE A 247 9.64 -17.51 6.96
N TYR A 248 10.38 -16.48 6.54
CA TYR A 248 10.90 -16.43 5.16
C TYR A 248 11.98 -17.47 4.87
N GLU A 249 12.75 -17.87 5.87
CA GLU A 249 13.75 -18.94 5.75
C GLU A 249 13.14 -20.35 5.85
N GLY A 250 11.85 -20.46 6.17
CA GLY A 250 11.15 -21.74 6.32
C GLY A 250 11.53 -22.52 7.57
N ASN A 251 11.95 -21.83 8.64
CA ASN A 251 12.38 -22.39 9.93
C ASN A 251 11.32 -22.15 11.01
#